data_1c061cf4f94f5c61ab447a41309c1e5f
#
_entry.id   1c061cf4f94f5c61ab447a41309c1e5f
#
_cell.length_a   1.000
_cell.length_b   1.000
_cell.length_c   1.000
_cell.angle_alpha   90.00
_cell.angle_beta   90.00
_cell.angle_gamma   90.00
#
_symmetry.space_group_name_H-M   'P 1'
#
loop_
_entity.id
_entity.type
_entity.pdbx_description
1 polymer ?
#
loop_
_entity_poly.entity_id
_entity_poly.type
_entity_poly.pdbx_seq_one_letter_code
_entity_poly.pdbx_strand_id
1 'polypeptide(L)'
;MGGLGAAALVLGSNGLISQRGGYGELVADPGGVIDLPPKFKYRIISEEGSTLSSGAPVPGDHDGMAASRSRGGTTILVRNHELRPSDTVTGNAPVPQKTPYDPAAPGGTTAIVVDNVGRREIRDYVTSSGTLNYCASEATPWGTWLTCEEDRTTHHGYVFEVNPRDPQNNLSRTPIRGMGIFSHEAVDIDPRSGLAYLTLLP
;
A
#
# COMPACT_ATOMS: atom_id res chain seq x y z
N MET A 1 -16.41 5.61 -15.92
CA MET A 1 -16.93 4.27 -15.57
C MET A 1 -15.73 3.45 -15.16
N GLY A 2 -15.43 3.46 -13.86
CA GLY A 2 -14.29 2.75 -13.28
C GLY A 2 -14.56 1.24 -13.28
N GLY A 3 -13.70 0.49 -13.94
CA GLY A 3 -13.76 -0.95 -13.91
C GLY A 3 -13.14 -1.47 -12.62
N LEU A 4 -13.96 -1.93 -11.70
CA LEU A 4 -13.54 -2.81 -10.62
C LEU A 4 -13.02 -4.10 -11.25
N GLY A 5 -11.71 -4.32 -11.21
CA GLY A 5 -11.08 -5.58 -11.56
C GLY A 5 -11.45 -6.64 -10.54
N ALA A 6 -12.62 -7.26 -10.70
CA ALA A 6 -12.95 -8.45 -9.96
C ALA A 6 -12.13 -9.61 -10.54
N ALA A 7 -11.16 -10.12 -9.80
CA ALA A 7 -10.57 -11.42 -10.08
C ALA A 7 -11.66 -12.49 -9.87
N ALA A 8 -12.34 -12.87 -10.94
CA ALA A 8 -13.27 -13.97 -10.94
C ALA A 8 -12.48 -15.27 -10.94
N LEU A 9 -12.41 -15.94 -9.79
CA LEU A 9 -11.99 -17.32 -9.72
C LEU A 9 -13.11 -18.19 -10.33
N VAL A 10 -12.95 -18.58 -11.60
CA VAL A 10 -13.88 -19.53 -12.24
C VAL A 10 -13.59 -20.91 -11.68
N LEU A 11 -14.34 -21.31 -10.68
CA LEU A 11 -14.38 -22.71 -10.22
C LEU A 11 -15.22 -23.49 -11.22
N GLY A 12 -14.56 -24.29 -12.06
CA GLY A 12 -15.22 -25.23 -12.94
C GLY A 12 -16.05 -26.23 -12.12
N SER A 13 -17.30 -26.39 -12.52
CA SER A 13 -18.21 -27.39 -11.99
C SER A 13 -17.69 -28.80 -12.29
N ASN A 14 -17.01 -29.43 -11.35
CA ASN A 14 -16.94 -30.88 -11.14
C ASN A 14 -15.85 -31.21 -10.12
N GLY A 15 -16.26 -31.49 -8.92
CA GLY A 15 -15.39 -32.05 -7.90
C GLY A 15 -15.76 -31.55 -6.51
N LEU A 16 -16.34 -32.42 -5.73
CA LEU A 16 -16.51 -32.28 -4.29
C LEU A 16 -15.15 -32.01 -3.65
N ILE A 17 -14.78 -30.75 -3.54
CA ILE A 17 -13.72 -30.34 -2.61
C ILE A 17 -14.36 -30.48 -1.23
N SER A 18 -14.03 -31.58 -0.56
CA SER A 18 -14.34 -31.75 0.84
C SER A 18 -13.90 -30.55 1.64
N GLN A 19 -14.82 -29.70 2.05
CA GLN A 19 -14.57 -28.54 2.91
C GLN A 19 -14.21 -29.00 4.33
N ARG A 20 -13.06 -29.63 4.48
CA ARG A 20 -12.46 -29.86 5.79
C ARG A 20 -11.48 -28.74 6.05
N GLY A 21 -11.92 -27.69 6.72
CA GLY A 21 -11.05 -26.64 7.25
C GLY A 21 -11.32 -25.20 6.80
N GLY A 22 -12.41 -24.92 6.09
CA GLY A 22 -12.80 -23.54 5.75
C GLY A 22 -13.49 -22.81 6.91
N TYR A 23 -13.54 -21.49 6.85
CA TYR A 23 -14.26 -20.65 7.82
C TYR A 23 -15.78 -20.63 7.61
N GLY A 24 -16.31 -21.39 6.66
CA GLY A 24 -17.73 -21.46 6.27
C GLY A 24 -18.02 -20.64 5.00
N GLU A 25 -19.30 -20.67 4.60
CA GLU A 25 -19.75 -19.91 3.43
C GLU A 25 -19.75 -18.41 3.71
N LEU A 26 -19.54 -17.61 2.66
CA LEU A 26 -19.61 -16.16 2.76
C LEU A 26 -21.05 -15.72 2.98
N VAL A 27 -21.23 -14.79 3.89
CA VAL A 27 -22.50 -14.10 4.15
C VAL A 27 -22.44 -12.74 3.47
N ALA A 28 -23.46 -12.46 2.66
CA ALA A 28 -23.55 -11.19 1.95
C ALA A 28 -23.54 -10.01 2.94
N ASP A 29 -22.69 -9.05 2.66
CA ASP A 29 -22.61 -7.81 3.43
C ASP A 29 -23.74 -6.86 3.04
N PRO A 30 -24.62 -6.46 3.97
CA PRO A 30 -25.67 -5.48 3.69
C PRO A 30 -25.11 -4.12 3.24
N GLY A 31 -23.88 -3.78 3.61
CA GLY A 31 -23.19 -2.57 3.17
C GLY A 31 -22.53 -2.69 1.79
N GLY A 32 -22.44 -3.89 1.24
CA GLY A 32 -21.88 -4.15 -0.09
C GLY A 32 -20.36 -3.93 -0.19
N VAL A 33 -19.64 -3.94 0.93
CA VAL A 33 -18.19 -3.70 0.97
C VAL A 33 -17.40 -4.99 0.83
N ILE A 34 -17.69 -5.99 1.70
CA ILE A 34 -16.99 -7.27 1.67
C ILE A 34 -17.82 -8.39 2.32
N ASP A 35 -18.06 -9.45 1.59
CA ASP A 35 -18.71 -10.65 2.13
C ASP A 35 -17.72 -11.44 3.00
N LEU A 36 -18.14 -11.83 4.17
CA LEU A 36 -17.30 -12.52 5.15
C LEU A 36 -17.95 -13.81 5.65
N PRO A 37 -17.15 -14.81 6.05
CA PRO A 37 -17.67 -15.98 6.75
C PRO A 37 -18.35 -15.59 8.08
N PRO A 38 -19.30 -16.41 8.61
CA PRO A 38 -19.90 -16.15 9.91
C PRO A 38 -18.85 -15.93 10.99
N LYS A 39 -19.10 -14.99 11.90
CA LYS A 39 -18.21 -14.57 13.01
C LYS A 39 -17.04 -13.67 12.62
N PHE A 40 -16.75 -13.49 11.35
CA PHE A 40 -15.83 -12.43 10.91
C PHE A 40 -16.53 -11.07 10.89
N LYS A 41 -15.77 -10.04 11.12
CA LYS A 41 -16.21 -8.64 11.04
C LYS A 41 -15.10 -7.81 10.44
N TYR A 42 -15.45 -6.77 9.71
CA TYR A 42 -14.51 -5.77 9.22
C TYR A 42 -14.80 -4.40 9.83
N ARG A 43 -13.85 -3.53 9.67
CA ARG A 43 -13.97 -2.09 9.94
C ARG A 43 -13.15 -1.35 8.90
N ILE A 44 -13.74 -0.38 8.25
CA ILE A 44 -13.02 0.60 7.43
C ILE A 44 -12.28 1.53 8.38
N ILE A 45 -10.98 1.64 8.24
CA ILE A 45 -10.11 2.49 9.08
C ILE A 45 -9.54 3.67 8.31
N SER A 46 -9.58 3.65 6.99
CA SER A 46 -9.16 4.74 6.12
C SER A 46 -9.84 4.58 4.76
N GLU A 47 -10.32 5.65 4.22
CA GLU A 47 -11.05 5.69 2.95
C GLU A 47 -10.58 6.89 2.15
N GLU A 48 -10.41 6.75 0.84
CA GLU A 48 -10.05 7.83 -0.06
C GLU A 48 -10.97 9.03 0.10
N GLY A 49 -10.42 10.23 0.08
CA GLY A 49 -11.15 11.48 0.24
C GLY A 49 -11.60 11.79 1.67
N SER A 50 -11.51 10.83 2.62
CA SER A 50 -11.65 11.15 4.05
C SER A 50 -10.49 12.04 4.51
N THR A 51 -10.45 12.44 5.77
CA THR A 51 -9.48 13.45 6.24
C THR A 51 -8.35 12.81 7.03
N LEU A 52 -7.11 13.00 6.59
CA LEU A 52 -5.89 12.68 7.35
C LEU A 52 -5.80 13.52 8.63
N SER A 53 -5.05 13.03 9.61
CA SER A 53 -4.73 13.76 10.86
C SER A 53 -4.11 15.14 10.61
N SER A 54 -3.54 15.37 9.43
CA SER A 54 -3.03 16.68 9.00
C SER A 54 -4.10 17.65 8.50
N GLY A 55 -5.33 17.20 8.28
CA GLY A 55 -6.41 17.96 7.66
C GLY A 55 -6.49 17.85 6.13
N ALA A 56 -5.51 17.22 5.48
CA ALA A 56 -5.55 16.98 4.05
C ALA A 56 -6.45 15.76 3.71
N PRO A 57 -6.94 15.62 2.48
CA PRO A 57 -7.65 14.41 2.07
C PRO A 57 -6.73 13.18 2.09
N VAL A 58 -7.30 12.03 2.41
CA VAL A 58 -6.64 10.72 2.23
C VAL A 58 -6.44 10.52 0.74
N PRO A 59 -5.19 10.24 0.28
CA PRO A 59 -4.90 10.07 -1.13
C PRO A 59 -5.60 8.87 -1.75
N GLY A 60 -5.80 8.91 -3.05
CA GLY A 60 -6.39 7.83 -3.83
C GLY A 60 -5.47 6.66 -4.13
N ASP A 61 -5.99 5.75 -4.92
CA ASP A 61 -5.31 4.58 -5.50
C ASP A 61 -4.46 3.84 -4.48
N HIS A 62 -5.15 3.24 -3.51
CA HIS A 62 -4.55 2.43 -2.46
C HIS A 62 -4.04 1.11 -3.04
N ASP A 63 -2.75 0.81 -2.84
CA ASP A 63 -2.10 -0.40 -3.31
C ASP A 63 -1.29 -1.08 -2.20
N GLY A 64 -0.08 -1.54 -2.49
CA GLY A 64 0.76 -2.33 -1.59
C GLY A 64 0.79 -1.84 -0.15
N MET A 65 0.57 -2.76 0.78
CA MET A 65 0.48 -2.44 2.20
C MET A 65 1.12 -3.51 3.07
N ALA A 66 1.82 -3.08 4.13
CA ALA A 66 2.32 -3.98 5.17
C ALA A 66 2.08 -3.47 6.57
N ALA A 67 2.13 -4.42 7.51
CA ALA A 67 2.01 -4.16 8.93
C ALA A 67 3.38 -4.21 9.60
N SER A 68 3.73 -3.17 10.34
CA SER A 68 4.93 -3.10 11.16
C SER A 68 4.56 -2.97 12.63
N ARG A 69 5.20 -3.75 13.48
CA ARG A 69 4.99 -3.62 14.93
C ARG A 69 5.44 -2.26 15.42
N SER A 70 4.62 -1.64 16.26
CA SER A 70 4.94 -0.41 16.97
C SER A 70 4.97 -0.66 18.49
N ARG A 71 5.40 0.34 19.24
CA ARG A 71 5.39 0.28 20.71
C ARG A 71 3.99 0.56 21.26
N GLY A 72 3.73 0.16 22.51
CA GLY A 72 2.50 0.52 23.22
C GLY A 72 1.22 -0.15 22.71
N GLY A 73 1.32 -1.37 22.15
CA GLY A 73 0.12 -2.10 21.72
C GLY A 73 -0.50 -1.56 20.43
N THR A 74 0.31 -0.94 19.57
CA THR A 74 -0.11 -0.42 18.28
C THR A 74 0.55 -1.16 17.11
N THR A 75 -0.03 -1.03 15.93
CA THR A 75 0.53 -1.48 14.66
C THR A 75 0.58 -0.29 13.72
N ILE A 76 1.66 -0.16 12.94
CA ILE A 76 1.74 0.79 11.86
C ILE A 76 1.49 0.03 10.55
N LEU A 77 0.46 0.46 9.81
CA LEU A 77 0.22 0.04 8.45
C LEU A 77 0.86 1.07 7.53
N VAL A 78 1.75 0.63 6.64
CA VAL A 78 2.29 1.48 5.56
C VAL A 78 1.54 1.12 4.30
N ARG A 79 1.17 2.13 3.52
CA ARG A 79 0.36 1.97 2.32
C ARG A 79 0.90 2.82 1.19
N ASN A 80 1.02 2.22 0.01
CA ASN A 80 1.33 2.89 -1.24
C ASN A 80 0.10 3.58 -1.82
N HIS A 81 0.37 4.61 -2.62
CA HIS A 81 -0.60 5.29 -3.46
C HIS A 81 -0.09 5.27 -4.90
N GLU A 82 -0.73 4.45 -5.72
CA GLU A 82 -0.38 4.19 -7.12
C GLU A 82 -0.92 5.30 -8.03
N LEU A 83 -0.44 6.51 -7.82
CA LEU A 83 -0.94 7.72 -8.49
C LEU A 83 -0.04 8.17 -9.63
N ARG A 84 -0.69 8.54 -10.74
CA ARG A 84 -0.13 9.27 -11.88
C ARG A 84 -0.76 10.65 -11.99
N PRO A 85 -0.16 11.61 -12.70
CA PRO A 85 -0.76 12.93 -12.91
C PRO A 85 -2.15 12.88 -13.54
N SER A 86 -2.44 11.88 -14.40
CA SER A 86 -3.76 11.65 -14.98
C SER A 86 -4.86 11.39 -13.94
N ASP A 87 -4.51 10.71 -12.86
CA ASP A 87 -5.48 10.27 -11.84
C ASP A 87 -5.97 11.46 -11.01
N THR A 88 -5.08 12.43 -10.77
CA THR A 88 -5.45 13.67 -10.09
C THR A 88 -6.37 14.55 -10.94
N VAL A 89 -6.27 14.47 -12.27
CA VAL A 89 -7.22 15.15 -13.20
C VAL A 89 -8.60 14.51 -13.13
N THR A 90 -8.69 13.20 -12.89
CA THR A 90 -9.95 12.46 -12.77
C THR A 90 -10.58 12.56 -11.39
N GLY A 91 -9.89 13.14 -10.40
CA GLY A 91 -10.42 13.48 -9.09
C GLY A 91 -9.78 12.78 -7.91
N ASN A 92 -8.80 11.88 -8.14
CA ASN A 92 -8.08 11.23 -7.04
C ASN A 92 -7.23 12.26 -6.28
N ALA A 93 -7.27 12.22 -4.96
CA ALA A 93 -6.46 13.10 -4.14
C ALA A 93 -4.99 12.69 -4.17
N PRO A 94 -4.05 13.61 -4.49
CA PRO A 94 -2.63 13.33 -4.47
C PRO A 94 -2.11 13.19 -3.04
N VAL A 95 -0.96 12.52 -2.88
CA VAL A 95 -0.26 12.48 -1.60
C VAL A 95 0.19 13.89 -1.22
N PRO A 96 -0.15 14.38 -0.01
CA PRO A 96 0.27 15.70 0.44
C PRO A 96 1.80 15.83 0.40
N GLN A 97 2.27 16.86 -0.27
CA GLN A 97 3.70 17.08 -0.52
C GLN A 97 4.43 17.45 0.76
N LYS A 98 5.29 16.57 1.22
CA LYS A 98 6.20 16.81 2.34
C LYS A 98 7.60 16.40 1.93
N THR A 99 8.44 17.36 1.55
CA THR A 99 9.80 17.05 1.12
C THR A 99 9.83 16.02 -0.02
N PRO A 100 9.14 16.28 -1.13
CA PRO A 100 8.97 15.30 -2.20
C PRO A 100 10.27 14.96 -2.91
N TYR A 101 10.32 13.75 -3.50
CA TYR A 101 11.38 13.39 -4.45
C TYR A 101 11.24 14.22 -5.74
N ASP A 102 10.08 14.17 -6.37
CA ASP A 102 9.68 15.05 -7.47
C ASP A 102 8.41 15.83 -7.11
N PRO A 103 8.44 17.17 -7.02
CA PRO A 103 7.26 17.98 -6.72
C PRO A 103 6.12 17.86 -7.74
N ALA A 104 6.39 17.39 -8.95
CA ALA A 104 5.38 17.21 -9.99
C ALA A 104 4.65 15.86 -9.91
N ALA A 105 5.20 14.89 -9.17
CA ALA A 105 4.63 13.55 -9.05
C ALA A 105 3.65 13.47 -7.87
N PRO A 106 2.43 12.91 -8.08
CA PRO A 106 1.36 12.92 -7.07
C PRO A 106 1.42 11.77 -6.06
N GLY A 107 2.19 10.73 -6.34
CA GLY A 107 2.25 9.51 -5.55
C GLY A 107 3.12 9.62 -4.29
N GLY A 108 3.16 8.54 -3.56
CA GLY A 108 3.91 8.41 -2.32
C GLY A 108 3.35 7.33 -1.39
N THR A 109 3.65 7.44 -0.11
CA THR A 109 3.17 6.49 0.91
C THR A 109 2.58 7.21 2.11
N THR A 110 1.59 6.57 2.73
CA THR A 110 1.04 6.98 4.03
C THR A 110 1.23 5.87 5.07
N ALA A 111 1.27 6.25 6.32
CA ALA A 111 1.22 5.31 7.45
C ALA A 111 0.00 5.58 8.31
N ILE A 112 -0.63 4.49 8.77
CA ILE A 112 -1.80 4.50 9.65
C ILE A 112 -1.40 3.79 10.94
N VAL A 113 -1.49 4.46 12.07
CA VAL A 113 -1.26 3.85 13.39
C VAL A 113 -2.58 3.32 13.93
N VAL A 114 -2.63 2.02 14.15
CA VAL A 114 -3.83 1.32 14.62
C VAL A 114 -3.63 0.82 16.05
N ASP A 115 -4.62 1.06 16.90
CA ASP A 115 -4.72 0.43 18.22
C ASP A 115 -5.10 -1.05 18.08
N ASN A 116 -4.26 -1.94 18.61
CA ASN A 116 -4.45 -3.39 18.45
C ASN A 116 -5.66 -3.92 19.23
N VAL A 117 -6.06 -3.26 20.30
CA VAL A 117 -7.21 -3.67 21.12
C VAL A 117 -8.51 -3.15 20.54
N GLY A 118 -8.59 -1.85 20.32
CA GLY A 118 -9.77 -1.19 19.76
C GLY A 118 -9.92 -1.38 18.27
N ARG A 119 -8.86 -1.82 17.58
CA ARG A 119 -8.81 -2.00 16.12
C ARG A 119 -9.30 -0.77 15.37
N ARG A 120 -8.81 0.39 15.80
CA ARG A 120 -9.19 1.69 15.25
C ARG A 120 -7.94 2.49 14.96
N GLU A 121 -8.05 3.36 13.99
CA GLU A 121 -7.04 4.36 13.72
C GLU A 121 -6.85 5.27 14.94
N ILE A 122 -5.60 5.59 15.25
CA ILE A 122 -5.20 6.59 16.24
C ILE A 122 -4.75 7.86 15.53
N ARG A 123 -3.98 7.71 14.45
CA ARG A 123 -3.46 8.78 13.60
C ARG A 123 -2.93 8.21 12.31
N ASP A 124 -2.81 9.06 11.33
CA ASP A 124 -2.13 8.81 10.07
C ASP A 124 -1.20 9.95 9.68
N TYR A 125 -0.31 9.69 8.76
CA TYR A 125 0.66 10.68 8.27
C TYR A 125 1.32 10.23 6.97
N VAL A 126 1.81 11.20 6.21
CA VAL A 126 2.61 10.96 4.99
C VAL A 126 4.00 10.49 5.39
N THR A 127 4.48 9.43 4.75
CA THR A 127 5.82 8.85 4.94
C THR A 127 6.75 9.06 3.77
N SER A 128 6.23 9.22 2.55
CA SER A 128 6.96 9.68 1.38
C SER A 128 6.03 10.42 0.43
N SER A 129 6.57 11.24 -0.45
CA SER A 129 5.80 11.94 -1.48
C SER A 129 6.66 12.26 -2.70
N GLY A 130 6.01 12.55 -3.81
CA GLY A 130 6.69 12.94 -5.04
C GLY A 130 7.22 11.76 -5.84
N THR A 131 6.49 10.69 -5.92
CA THR A 131 6.79 9.49 -6.70
C THR A 131 5.65 9.17 -7.65
N LEU A 132 5.89 8.26 -8.58
CA LEU A 132 4.91 7.83 -9.57
C LEU A 132 4.58 6.37 -9.39
N ASN A 133 3.27 6.06 -9.42
CA ASN A 133 2.77 4.72 -9.61
C ASN A 133 3.42 3.69 -8.67
N TYR A 134 3.39 3.94 -7.37
CA TYR A 134 3.83 2.98 -6.37
C TYR A 134 2.86 1.80 -6.30
N CYS A 135 3.28 0.64 -6.77
CA CYS A 135 2.50 -0.60 -6.71
C CYS A 135 2.90 -1.47 -5.51
N ALA A 136 3.16 -2.75 -5.72
CA ALA A 136 3.51 -3.65 -4.62
C ALA A 136 4.88 -3.31 -4.00
N SER A 137 5.12 -3.80 -2.81
CA SER A 137 6.27 -3.44 -1.99
C SER A 137 6.42 -4.44 -0.83
N GLU A 138 7.52 -4.39 -0.08
CA GLU A 138 7.78 -5.34 1.01
C GLU A 138 8.32 -4.66 2.28
N ALA A 139 7.95 -5.24 3.43
CA ALA A 139 8.50 -4.88 4.72
C ALA A 139 9.89 -5.51 4.89
N THR A 140 10.91 -4.70 5.05
CA THR A 140 12.27 -5.21 5.25
C THR A 140 12.44 -5.95 6.58
N PRO A 141 13.37 -6.90 6.68
CA PRO A 141 13.69 -7.57 7.94
C PRO A 141 14.13 -6.62 9.06
N TRP A 142 14.64 -5.44 8.73
CA TRP A 142 15.04 -4.40 9.70
C TRP A 142 13.96 -3.37 10.02
N GLY A 143 12.78 -3.52 9.41
CA GLY A 143 11.57 -2.80 9.80
C GLY A 143 11.33 -1.49 9.08
N THR A 144 11.93 -1.28 7.94
CA THR A 144 11.55 -0.27 6.95
C THR A 144 10.63 -0.86 5.89
N TRP A 145 10.21 -0.04 4.94
CA TRP A 145 9.35 -0.41 3.82
C TRP A 145 10.12 -0.11 2.54
N LEU A 146 10.31 -1.11 1.68
CA LEU A 146 10.75 -0.87 0.31
C LEU A 146 9.53 -0.69 -0.57
N THR A 147 9.53 0.34 -1.37
CA THR A 147 8.48 0.67 -2.32
C THR A 147 9.09 0.98 -3.67
N CYS A 148 8.40 0.66 -4.74
CA CYS A 148 8.95 0.76 -6.08
C CYS A 148 7.99 1.41 -7.06
N GLU A 149 8.56 2.16 -8.01
CA GLU A 149 7.81 2.83 -9.06
C GLU A 149 7.61 1.90 -10.25
N GLU A 150 6.36 1.69 -10.63
CA GLU A 150 5.96 1.03 -11.88
C GLU A 150 5.92 2.06 -13.01
N ASP A 151 7.04 2.73 -13.23
CA ASP A 151 7.19 3.80 -14.21
C ASP A 151 8.60 3.79 -14.81
N ARG A 152 8.76 4.30 -16.04
CA ARG A 152 10.05 4.45 -16.72
C ARG A 152 10.24 5.83 -17.31
N THR A 153 9.45 6.79 -16.87
CA THR A 153 9.62 8.18 -17.32
C THR A 153 10.90 8.78 -16.76
N THR A 154 11.32 9.89 -17.32
CA THR A 154 12.57 10.53 -16.94
C THR A 154 12.60 10.81 -15.44
N HIS A 155 13.66 10.35 -14.77
CA HIS A 155 13.91 10.44 -13.34
C HIS A 155 13.05 9.55 -12.43
N HIS A 156 12.25 8.65 -12.97
CA HIS A 156 11.42 7.70 -12.24
C HIS A 156 11.79 6.24 -12.57
N GLY A 157 11.08 5.28 -11.97
CA GLY A 157 11.36 3.85 -12.12
C GLY A 157 12.38 3.33 -11.11
N TYR A 158 12.41 3.87 -9.92
CA TYR A 158 13.32 3.47 -8.85
C TYR A 158 12.62 2.76 -7.70
N VAL A 159 13.43 2.06 -6.92
CA VAL A 159 13.06 1.58 -5.59
C VAL A 159 13.49 2.62 -4.54
N PHE A 160 12.65 2.80 -3.54
CA PHE A 160 12.89 3.70 -2.40
C PHE A 160 12.73 2.96 -1.09
N GLU A 161 13.49 3.37 -0.08
CA GLU A 161 13.32 2.90 1.28
C GLU A 161 12.59 3.95 2.12
N VAL A 162 11.55 3.52 2.83
CA VAL A 162 10.72 4.36 3.68
C VAL A 162 10.82 3.87 5.12
N ASN A 163 11.10 4.76 6.06
CA ASN A 163 11.01 4.46 7.48
C ASN A 163 9.64 4.91 8.04
N PRO A 164 8.69 4.00 8.23
CA PRO A 164 7.36 4.38 8.71
C PRO A 164 7.34 4.86 10.15
N ARG A 165 8.40 4.62 10.94
CA ARG A 165 8.51 5.07 12.34
C ARG A 165 9.14 6.44 12.47
N ASP A 166 9.87 6.87 11.47
CA ASP A 166 10.58 8.15 11.46
C ASP A 166 10.44 8.87 10.11
N PRO A 167 9.25 9.40 9.83
CA PRO A 167 8.98 10.10 8.58
C PRO A 167 9.72 11.45 8.45
N GLN A 168 10.43 11.89 9.50
CA GLN A 168 11.21 13.12 9.45
C GLN A 168 12.60 12.88 8.85
N ASN A 169 13.22 11.74 9.14
CA ASN A 169 14.49 11.29 8.55
C ASN A 169 14.18 10.48 7.29
N ASN A 170 13.78 11.20 6.26
CA ASN A 170 13.20 10.62 5.08
C ASN A 170 14.26 10.04 4.13
N LEU A 171 14.52 8.74 4.24
CA LEU A 171 15.34 7.98 3.29
C LEU A 171 14.70 7.98 1.89
N SER A 172 13.38 8.13 1.82
CA SER A 172 12.59 8.06 0.59
C SER A 172 12.82 9.19 -0.42
N ARG A 173 13.67 10.15 -0.14
CA ARG A 173 14.11 11.17 -1.13
C ARG A 173 15.25 10.68 -2.01
N THR A 174 15.90 9.60 -1.63
CA THR A 174 17.08 9.10 -2.32
C THR A 174 16.74 7.74 -2.90
N PRO A 175 16.64 7.63 -4.23
CA PRO A 175 16.38 6.35 -4.88
C PRO A 175 17.55 5.39 -4.66
N ILE A 176 17.24 4.11 -4.53
CA ILE A 176 18.24 3.03 -4.45
C ILE A 176 18.76 2.72 -5.86
N ARG A 177 19.66 3.56 -6.35
CA ARG A 177 20.15 3.50 -7.74
C ARG A 177 20.77 2.15 -8.12
N GLY A 178 21.30 1.42 -7.15
CA GLY A 178 21.87 0.09 -7.36
C GLY A 178 20.87 -0.97 -7.78
N MET A 179 19.57 -0.72 -7.58
CA MET A 179 18.48 -1.61 -8.03
C MET A 179 18.01 -1.33 -9.47
N GLY A 180 18.60 -0.31 -10.14
CA GLY A 180 18.30 0.03 -11.53
C GLY A 180 17.06 0.91 -11.71
N ILE A 181 16.71 1.12 -12.98
CA ILE A 181 15.51 1.85 -13.42
C ILE A 181 14.67 0.88 -14.25
N PHE A 182 13.49 0.55 -13.77
CA PHE A 182 12.58 -0.38 -14.40
C PHE A 182 11.12 0.01 -14.09
N SER A 183 10.16 -0.60 -14.78
CA SER A 183 8.78 -0.67 -14.33
C SER A 183 8.72 -1.76 -13.26
N HIS A 184 9.04 -1.40 -12.02
CA HIS A 184 9.09 -2.34 -10.90
C HIS A 184 7.69 -2.72 -10.46
N GLU A 185 7.34 -4.00 -10.51
CA GLU A 185 6.07 -4.50 -9.99
C GLU A 185 6.13 -4.78 -8.50
N ALA A 186 7.18 -5.47 -8.06
CA ALA A 186 7.36 -5.80 -6.65
C ALA A 186 8.83 -5.92 -6.26
N VAL A 187 9.09 -5.85 -4.96
CA VAL A 187 10.39 -6.12 -4.35
C VAL A 187 10.19 -6.98 -3.11
N ASP A 188 11.09 -7.94 -2.90
CA ASP A 188 11.15 -8.77 -1.69
C ASP A 188 12.60 -8.96 -1.26
N ILE A 189 12.84 -9.22 0.03
CA ILE A 189 14.18 -9.46 0.58
C ILE A 189 14.23 -10.82 1.27
N ASP A 190 15.12 -11.69 0.81
CA ASP A 190 15.45 -12.89 1.57
C ASP A 190 16.15 -12.52 2.89
N PRO A 191 15.53 -12.76 4.05
CA PRO A 191 16.09 -12.36 5.34
C PRO A 191 17.35 -13.13 5.72
N ARG A 192 17.69 -14.21 5.02
CA ARG A 192 18.87 -15.03 5.31
C ARG A 192 20.11 -14.53 4.57
N SER A 193 19.95 -14.22 3.29
CA SER A 193 21.04 -13.77 2.42
C SER A 193 21.15 -12.25 2.31
N GLY A 194 20.06 -11.51 2.59
CA GLY A 194 19.96 -10.07 2.35
C GLY A 194 19.83 -9.72 0.88
N LEU A 195 19.60 -10.71 0.01
CA LEU A 195 19.38 -10.47 -1.42
C LEU A 195 17.99 -9.89 -1.65
N ALA A 196 17.91 -8.86 -2.47
CA ALA A 196 16.66 -8.30 -2.96
C ALA A 196 16.28 -8.95 -4.29
N TYR A 197 15.03 -9.33 -4.40
CA TYR A 197 14.41 -9.86 -5.61
C TYR A 197 13.40 -8.84 -6.13
N LEU A 198 13.42 -8.61 -7.43
CA LEU A 198 12.58 -7.63 -8.11
C LEU A 198 11.78 -8.32 -9.20
N THR A 199 10.49 -8.02 -9.28
CA THR A 199 9.66 -8.36 -10.45
C THR A 199 9.47 -7.11 -11.28
N LEU A 200 9.45 -7.30 -12.61
CA LEU A 200 9.43 -6.22 -13.59
C LEU A 200 8.32 -6.48 -14.58
N LEU A 201 7.63 -5.41 -14.96
CA LEU A 201 6.75 -5.45 -16.11
C LEU A 201 7.54 -5.23 -17.41
N PRO A 202 7.17 -5.93 -18.51
CA PRO A 202 7.83 -5.83 -19.81
C PRO A 202 7.71 -4.45 -20.49
#